data_04c085afda691a7e5dffecfaf112fff4
#
_entry.id   04c085afda691a7e5dffecfaf112fff4
#
_cell.length_a   1.000
_cell.length_b   1.000
_cell.length_c   1.000
_cell.angle_alpha   90.00
_cell.angle_beta   90.00
_cell.angle_gamma   90.00
#
_symmetry.space_group_name_H-M   'P 1'
#
loop_
_entity.id
_entity.type
_entity.pdbx_description
1 polymer ?
#
loop_
_entity_poly.entity_id
_entity_poly.type
_entity_poly.pdbx_seq_one_letter_code
_entity_poly.pdbx_strand_id
1 'polypeptide(L)'
;MPAGSTLFLDAGSTLLAVASFLQGPLTIITPSLDIAQQVSDREGIDLILLGGKWDQKQRLFAGSATLSLLSRYRADIAILGACAIHAELGLSASQEADAEVKRAMLAASQAHWVVADHLKLNQCEPYLVSGLSEIHQLFLDRPWAELGDHSAVQVTVCAH
;
A
#
# COMPACT_ATOMS: atom_id res chain seq x y z
N MET A 1 14.72 2.51 4.83
CA MET A 1 14.80 2.11 3.41
C MET A 1 16.17 2.50 2.85
N PRO A 2 16.85 1.59 2.16
CA PRO A 2 18.12 1.93 1.50
C PRO A 2 17.90 2.98 0.41
N ALA A 3 18.90 3.84 0.20
CA ALA A 3 18.89 4.79 -0.91
C ALA A 3 18.82 4.06 -2.27
N GLY A 4 18.04 4.59 -3.20
CA GLY A 4 17.82 3.98 -4.49
C GLY A 4 16.77 2.86 -4.51
N SER A 5 16.04 2.64 -3.40
CA SER A 5 14.96 1.66 -3.36
C SER A 5 13.82 2.02 -4.32
N THR A 6 13.18 0.99 -4.85
CA THR A 6 11.95 1.09 -5.63
C THR A 6 10.76 0.71 -4.77
N LEU A 7 9.76 1.60 -4.71
CA LEU A 7 8.56 1.41 -3.90
C LEU A 7 7.32 1.36 -4.80
N PHE A 8 6.44 0.38 -4.57
CA PHE A 8 5.04 0.55 -4.89
C PHE A 8 4.37 1.31 -3.76
N LEU A 9 3.67 2.37 -4.07
CA LEU A 9 2.95 3.18 -3.10
C LEU A 9 1.47 3.24 -3.49
N ASP A 10 0.64 2.64 -2.65
CA ASP A 10 -0.80 2.55 -2.86
C ASP A 10 -1.48 3.92 -2.73
N ALA A 11 -2.73 3.99 -3.15
CA ALA A 11 -3.56 5.20 -3.01
C ALA A 11 -4.14 5.31 -1.58
N GLY A 12 -4.66 6.47 -1.28
CA GLY A 12 -5.36 6.76 -0.03
C GLY A 12 -4.71 7.87 0.79
N SER A 13 -5.50 8.46 1.69
CA SER A 13 -5.07 9.61 2.50
C SER A 13 -3.89 9.29 3.41
N THR A 14 -3.85 8.08 3.97
CA THR A 14 -2.74 7.64 4.82
C THR A 14 -1.44 7.56 4.02
N LEU A 15 -1.49 6.99 2.82
CA LEU A 15 -0.33 6.88 1.94
C LEU A 15 0.11 8.24 1.39
N LEU A 16 -0.84 9.14 1.16
CA LEU A 16 -0.53 10.52 0.79
C LEU A 16 0.27 11.20 1.90
N ALA A 17 -0.11 11.00 3.16
CA ALA A 17 0.64 11.50 4.31
C ALA A 17 2.04 10.86 4.39
N VAL A 18 2.15 9.54 4.19
CA VAL A 18 3.45 8.85 4.13
C VAL A 18 4.34 9.45 3.04
N ALA A 19 3.77 9.70 1.85
CA ALA A 19 4.50 10.27 0.74
C ALA A 19 5.10 11.64 1.07
N SER A 20 4.49 12.40 1.98
CA SER A 20 5.01 13.71 2.38
C SER A 20 6.39 13.64 3.06
N PHE A 21 6.73 12.51 3.65
CA PHE A 21 7.98 12.29 4.38
C PHE A 21 9.05 11.57 3.55
N LEU A 22 8.70 11.03 2.39
CA LEU A 22 9.67 10.32 1.55
C LEU A 22 10.66 11.28 0.92
N GLN A 23 11.93 10.90 0.95
CA GLN A 23 13.04 11.66 0.37
C GLN A 23 13.87 10.79 -0.55
N GLY A 24 14.35 11.36 -1.64
CA GLY A 24 15.23 10.67 -2.58
C GLY A 24 16.62 10.34 -2.00
N PRO A 25 17.39 9.48 -2.72
CA PRO A 25 17.02 8.89 -4.01
C PRO A 25 16.07 7.70 -3.86
N LEU A 26 14.93 7.73 -4.54
CA LEU A 26 13.92 6.68 -4.57
C LEU A 26 13.24 6.62 -5.94
N THR A 27 12.76 5.45 -6.33
CA THR A 27 11.78 5.31 -7.40
C THR A 27 10.43 5.01 -6.77
N ILE A 28 9.41 5.81 -7.08
CA ILE A 28 8.05 5.63 -6.59
C ILE A 28 7.15 5.25 -7.76
N ILE A 29 6.48 4.12 -7.63
CA ILE A 29 5.51 3.62 -8.60
C ILE A 29 4.14 3.62 -7.91
N THR A 30 3.20 4.40 -8.42
CA THR A 30 1.91 4.60 -7.76
C THR A 30 0.75 4.71 -8.76
N PRO A 31 -0.43 4.15 -8.44
CA PRO A 31 -1.66 4.40 -9.18
C PRO A 31 -2.38 5.67 -8.71
N SER A 32 -1.85 6.38 -7.71
CA SER A 32 -2.47 7.56 -7.10
C SER A 32 -2.04 8.84 -7.78
N LEU A 33 -2.98 9.55 -8.36
CA LEU A 33 -2.72 10.88 -8.92
C LEU A 33 -2.31 11.88 -7.82
N ASP A 34 -2.95 11.81 -6.66
CA ASP A 34 -2.65 12.71 -5.54
C ASP A 34 -1.21 12.55 -5.05
N ILE A 35 -0.75 11.30 -4.91
CA ILE A 35 0.65 11.03 -4.53
C ILE A 35 1.61 11.48 -5.63
N ALA A 36 1.28 11.18 -6.90
CA ALA A 36 2.10 11.59 -8.03
C ALA A 36 2.31 13.11 -8.06
N GLN A 37 1.24 13.88 -7.88
CA GLN A 37 1.33 15.34 -7.80
C GLN A 37 2.22 15.80 -6.65
N GLN A 38 2.10 15.18 -5.49
CA GLN A 38 2.85 15.56 -4.29
C GLN A 38 4.35 15.32 -4.42
N VAL A 39 4.76 14.28 -5.13
CA VAL A 39 6.19 13.90 -5.24
C VAL A 39 6.84 14.31 -6.56
N SER A 40 6.05 14.78 -7.53
CA SER A 40 6.51 15.06 -8.89
C SER A 40 7.67 16.08 -8.99
N ASP A 41 7.70 17.05 -8.08
CA ASP A 41 8.70 18.09 -8.07
C ASP A 41 9.85 17.86 -7.07
N ARG A 42 9.87 16.68 -6.43
CA ARG A 42 10.90 16.39 -5.43
C ARG A 42 12.18 15.88 -6.07
N GLU A 43 13.27 16.53 -5.72
CA GLU A 43 14.58 16.14 -6.17
C GLU A 43 14.95 14.73 -5.68
N GLY A 44 15.51 13.92 -6.57
CA GLY A 44 15.93 12.57 -6.27
C GLY A 44 14.81 11.53 -6.25
N ILE A 45 13.59 11.90 -6.61
CA ILE A 45 12.48 10.95 -6.75
C ILE A 45 12.17 10.74 -8.23
N ASP A 46 12.38 9.51 -8.70
CA ASP A 46 11.88 9.05 -9.99
C ASP A 46 10.45 8.58 -9.82
N LEU A 47 9.52 9.20 -10.52
CA LEU A 47 8.09 8.91 -10.41
C LEU A 47 7.61 8.13 -11.63
N ILE A 48 6.92 7.02 -11.37
CA ILE A 48 6.15 6.27 -12.37
C ILE A 48 4.69 6.27 -11.93
N LEU A 49 3.84 6.94 -12.70
CA LEU A 49 2.39 6.92 -12.49
C LEU A 49 1.79 5.76 -13.29
N LEU A 50 1.19 4.81 -12.58
CA LEU A 50 0.44 3.71 -13.18
C LEU A 50 -0.90 4.24 -13.68
N GLY A 51 -0.99 4.54 -14.96
CA GLY A 51 -2.21 4.99 -15.60
C GLY A 51 -3.23 3.86 -15.77
N GLY A 52 -4.37 4.19 -16.36
CA GLY A 52 -5.45 3.26 -16.61
C GLY A 52 -6.80 3.95 -16.50
N LYS A 53 -7.81 3.22 -16.06
CA LYS A 53 -9.14 3.79 -15.82
C LYS A 53 -9.16 4.51 -14.48
N TRP A 54 -9.53 5.79 -14.50
CA TRP A 54 -9.65 6.59 -13.29
C TRP A 54 -10.89 6.20 -12.48
N ASP A 55 -10.69 5.88 -11.22
CA ASP A 55 -11.74 5.69 -10.22
C ASP A 55 -11.80 6.93 -9.34
N GLN A 56 -12.81 7.75 -9.55
CA GLN A 56 -12.99 9.01 -8.82
C GLN A 56 -13.24 8.79 -7.32
N LYS A 57 -13.95 7.73 -6.97
CA LYS A 57 -14.31 7.43 -5.58
C LYS A 57 -13.10 6.94 -4.78
N GLN A 58 -12.34 6.02 -5.37
CA GLN A 58 -11.13 5.46 -4.75
C GLN A 58 -9.87 6.31 -4.98
N ARG A 59 -9.96 7.28 -5.90
CA ARG A 59 -8.88 8.19 -6.28
C ARG A 59 -7.61 7.46 -6.71
N LEU A 60 -7.79 6.46 -7.57
CA LEU A 60 -6.70 5.69 -8.15
C LEU A 60 -7.01 5.29 -9.59
N PHE A 61 -5.97 4.95 -10.32
CA PHE A 61 -6.11 4.25 -11.60
C PHE A 61 -6.15 2.75 -11.36
N ALA A 62 -7.02 2.06 -12.08
CA ALA A 62 -7.21 0.62 -11.94
C ALA A 62 -7.61 -0.01 -13.28
N GLY A 63 -7.82 -1.33 -13.27
CA GLY A 63 -8.23 -2.10 -14.42
C GLY A 63 -7.07 -2.71 -15.19
N SER A 64 -7.38 -3.30 -16.34
CA SER A 64 -6.43 -4.12 -17.10
C SER A 64 -5.18 -3.36 -17.56
N ALA A 65 -5.33 -2.10 -17.97
CA ALA A 65 -4.19 -1.30 -18.41
C ALA A 65 -3.24 -1.02 -17.24
N THR A 66 -3.76 -0.71 -16.05
CA THR A 66 -2.96 -0.48 -14.84
C THR A 66 -2.21 -1.75 -14.45
N LEU A 67 -2.89 -2.89 -14.41
CA LEU A 67 -2.30 -4.18 -14.06
C LEU A 67 -1.22 -4.61 -15.06
N SER A 68 -1.46 -4.40 -16.36
CA SER A 68 -0.49 -4.69 -17.41
C SER A 68 0.77 -3.87 -17.25
N LEU A 69 0.66 -2.58 -16.99
CA LEU A 69 1.81 -1.70 -16.77
C LEU A 69 2.55 -2.09 -15.49
N LEU A 70 1.83 -2.33 -14.40
CA LEU A 70 2.41 -2.74 -13.12
C LEU A 70 3.24 -4.02 -13.25
N SER A 71 2.79 -4.98 -14.07
CA SER A 71 3.46 -6.26 -14.25
C SER A 71 4.86 -6.15 -14.87
N ARG A 72 5.21 -4.99 -15.45
CA ARG A 72 6.54 -4.73 -16.03
C ARG A 72 7.58 -4.33 -14.97
N TYR A 73 7.15 -4.07 -13.73
CA TYR A 73 8.01 -3.56 -12.68
C TYR A 73 8.19 -4.59 -11.57
N ARG A 74 9.28 -4.43 -10.83
CA ARG A 74 9.53 -5.10 -9.55
C ARG A 74 9.96 -4.04 -8.56
N ALA A 75 9.40 -4.10 -7.35
CA ALA A 75 9.74 -3.17 -6.28
C ALA A 75 10.43 -3.90 -5.13
N ASP A 76 11.23 -3.15 -4.38
CA ASP A 76 11.81 -3.65 -3.13
C ASP A 76 10.74 -3.77 -2.06
N ILE A 77 9.83 -2.81 -2.01
CA ILE A 77 8.79 -2.72 -1.00
C ILE A 77 7.48 -2.29 -1.66
N ALA A 78 6.38 -2.96 -1.31
CA ALA A 78 5.03 -2.45 -1.54
C ALA A 78 4.50 -1.91 -0.22
N ILE A 79 4.06 -0.66 -0.21
CA ILE A 79 3.43 -0.02 0.94
C ILE A 79 1.95 0.17 0.62
N LEU A 80 1.10 -0.60 1.29
CA LEU A 80 -0.33 -0.59 1.08
C LEU A 80 -1.06 0.15 2.20
N GLY A 81 -2.16 0.82 1.83
CA GLY A 81 -3.16 1.27 2.79
C GLY A 81 -4.20 0.17 3.02
N ALA A 82 -4.69 0.03 4.25
CA ALA A 82 -5.74 -0.92 4.57
C ALA A 82 -7.12 -0.26 4.46
N CYS A 83 -8.03 -0.88 3.70
CA CYS A 83 -9.46 -0.61 3.82
C CYS A 83 -10.03 -1.31 5.05
N ALA A 84 -9.64 -2.57 5.25
CA ALA A 84 -10.00 -3.38 6.40
C ALA A 84 -8.90 -4.41 6.65
N ILE A 85 -8.64 -4.69 7.92
CA ILE A 85 -7.67 -5.71 8.32
C ILE A 85 -8.21 -6.50 9.52
N HIS A 86 -8.11 -7.82 9.44
CA HIS A 86 -8.64 -8.75 10.42
C HIS A 86 -7.57 -9.78 10.80
N ALA A 87 -7.49 -10.11 12.08
CA ALA A 87 -6.45 -11.02 12.59
C ALA A 87 -6.46 -12.40 11.92
N GLU A 88 -7.64 -12.91 11.57
CA GLU A 88 -7.81 -14.23 10.94
C GLU A 88 -7.99 -14.12 9.42
N LEU A 89 -8.74 -13.10 8.95
CA LEU A 89 -9.15 -12.99 7.55
C LEU A 89 -8.19 -12.16 6.70
N GLY A 90 -7.27 -11.44 7.32
CA GLY A 90 -6.24 -10.68 6.64
C GLY A 90 -6.69 -9.32 6.12
N LEU A 91 -6.01 -8.86 5.08
CA LEU A 91 -6.25 -7.57 4.42
C LEU A 91 -7.30 -7.72 3.34
N SER A 92 -8.29 -6.84 3.33
CA SER A 92 -9.39 -6.85 2.35
C SER A 92 -9.74 -5.43 1.90
N ALA A 93 -10.44 -5.34 0.76
CA ALA A 93 -10.84 -4.09 0.14
C ALA A 93 -12.33 -4.09 -0.19
N SER A 94 -12.93 -2.90 -0.25
CA SER A 94 -14.35 -2.72 -0.55
C SER A 94 -14.68 -2.75 -2.05
N GLN A 95 -13.67 -2.61 -2.91
CA GLN A 95 -13.81 -2.60 -4.36
C GLN A 95 -12.86 -3.62 -4.99
N GLU A 96 -13.37 -4.39 -5.95
CA GLU A 96 -12.58 -5.43 -6.60
C GLU A 96 -11.36 -4.88 -7.36
N ALA A 97 -11.56 -3.80 -8.09
CA ALA A 97 -10.48 -3.16 -8.86
C ALA A 97 -9.32 -2.69 -7.97
N ASP A 98 -9.62 -2.14 -6.79
CA ASP A 98 -8.60 -1.76 -5.79
C ASP A 98 -7.88 -3.00 -5.24
N ALA A 99 -8.63 -4.06 -4.91
CA ALA A 99 -8.06 -5.31 -4.43
C ALA A 99 -7.11 -5.95 -5.46
N GLU A 100 -7.46 -5.91 -6.74
CA GLU A 100 -6.61 -6.44 -7.82
C GLU A 100 -5.28 -5.69 -7.92
N VAL A 101 -5.31 -4.37 -7.83
CA VAL A 101 -4.09 -3.55 -7.85
C VAL A 101 -3.22 -3.86 -6.63
N LYS A 102 -3.80 -3.96 -5.44
CA LYS A 102 -3.08 -4.31 -4.21
C LYS A 102 -2.43 -5.70 -4.32
N ARG A 103 -3.17 -6.71 -4.79
CA ARG A 103 -2.61 -8.06 -5.00
C ARG A 103 -1.46 -8.05 -5.99
N ALA A 104 -1.59 -7.29 -7.07
CA ALA A 104 -0.53 -7.19 -8.08
C ALA A 104 0.74 -6.53 -7.52
N MET A 105 0.59 -5.50 -6.68
CA MET A 105 1.72 -4.85 -5.99
C MET A 105 2.45 -5.83 -5.08
N LEU A 106 1.72 -6.62 -4.30
CA LEU A 106 2.31 -7.64 -3.43
C LEU A 106 3.06 -8.69 -4.23
N ALA A 107 2.46 -9.19 -5.31
CA ALA A 107 3.07 -10.20 -6.17
C ALA A 107 4.37 -9.71 -6.86
N ALA A 108 4.51 -8.41 -7.07
CA ALA A 108 5.63 -7.80 -7.78
C ALA A 108 6.66 -7.14 -6.85
N SER A 109 6.61 -7.38 -5.56
CA SER A 109 7.53 -6.79 -4.58
C SER A 109 8.15 -7.81 -3.66
N GLN A 110 9.29 -7.47 -3.06
CA GLN A 110 10.02 -8.35 -2.13
C GLN A 110 9.50 -8.26 -0.70
N ALA A 111 9.22 -7.05 -0.22
CA ALA A 111 8.71 -6.80 1.12
C ALA A 111 7.33 -6.14 1.06
N HIS A 112 6.48 -6.51 2.01
CA HIS A 112 5.09 -6.08 2.07
C HIS A 112 4.84 -5.33 3.37
N TRP A 113 4.58 -4.03 3.26
CA TRP A 113 4.27 -3.15 4.38
C TRP A 113 2.84 -2.66 4.26
N VAL A 114 2.13 -2.62 5.39
CA VAL A 114 0.77 -2.11 5.46
C VAL A 114 0.70 -1.01 6.50
N VAL A 115 0.04 0.08 6.16
CA VAL A 115 -0.21 1.20 7.07
C VAL A 115 -1.72 1.29 7.30
N ALA A 116 -2.14 1.25 8.55
CA ALA A 116 -3.55 1.30 8.92
C ALA A 116 -3.75 2.11 10.20
N ASP A 117 -4.86 2.82 10.29
CA ASP A 117 -5.33 3.35 11.56
C ASP A 117 -6.21 2.33 12.28
N HIS A 118 -6.49 2.59 13.57
CA HIS A 118 -7.27 1.68 14.41
C HIS A 118 -8.72 1.45 13.92
N LEU A 119 -9.26 2.37 13.10
CA LEU A 119 -10.61 2.25 12.55
C LEU A 119 -10.71 1.13 11.51
N LYS A 120 -9.58 0.69 10.97
CA LYS A 120 -9.51 -0.39 9.98
C LYS A 120 -9.34 -1.77 10.60
N LEU A 121 -9.03 -1.83 11.90
CA LEU A 121 -8.78 -3.09 12.61
C LEU A 121 -10.08 -3.84 12.91
N ASN A 122 -10.01 -5.17 12.93
CA ASN A 122 -11.11 -6.08 13.20
C ASN A 122 -12.27 -5.93 12.20
N GLN A 123 -11.96 -5.47 11.00
CA GLN A 123 -12.92 -5.27 9.91
C GLN A 123 -12.62 -6.24 8.78
N CYS A 124 -13.66 -6.57 8.01
CA CYS A 124 -13.54 -7.38 6.80
C CYS A 124 -14.40 -6.79 5.70
N GLU A 125 -13.80 -6.62 4.53
CA GLU A 125 -14.47 -6.18 3.31
C GLU A 125 -14.60 -7.35 2.33
N PRO A 126 -15.46 -7.26 1.29
CA PRO A 126 -15.75 -8.41 0.43
C PRO A 126 -14.59 -8.97 -0.37
N TYR A 127 -13.59 -8.15 -0.71
CA TYR A 127 -12.54 -8.56 -1.63
C TYR A 127 -11.22 -8.76 -0.90
N LEU A 128 -10.81 -10.03 -0.78
CA LEU A 128 -9.58 -10.40 -0.11
C LEU A 128 -8.36 -9.92 -0.91
N VAL A 129 -7.42 -9.30 -0.21
CA VAL A 129 -6.13 -8.91 -0.77
C VAL A 129 -5.05 -9.93 -0.40
N SER A 130 -4.86 -10.19 0.88
CA SER A 130 -3.86 -11.14 1.36
C SER A 130 -4.17 -11.63 2.77
N GLY A 131 -3.62 -12.79 3.14
CA GLY A 131 -3.54 -13.19 4.54
C GLY A 131 -2.48 -12.37 5.28
N LEU A 132 -2.56 -12.33 6.61
CA LEU A 132 -1.55 -11.63 7.43
C LEU A 132 -0.16 -12.23 7.30
N SER A 133 -0.06 -13.54 7.03
CA SER A 133 1.23 -14.23 6.85
C SER A 133 2.06 -13.68 5.68
N GLU A 134 1.42 -12.99 4.74
CA GLU A 134 2.08 -12.37 3.59
C GLU A 134 2.55 -10.94 3.87
N ILE A 135 2.19 -10.37 5.02
CA ILE A 135 2.55 -9.02 5.45
C ILE A 135 3.79 -9.10 6.34
N HIS A 136 4.85 -8.40 5.99
CA HIS A 136 6.10 -8.38 6.76
C HIS A 136 6.07 -7.35 7.88
N GLN A 137 5.52 -6.16 7.60
CA GLN A 137 5.49 -5.05 8.54
C GLN A 137 4.12 -4.38 8.53
N LEU A 138 3.58 -4.16 9.73
CA LEU A 138 2.32 -3.46 9.94
C LEU A 138 2.57 -2.22 10.78
N PHE A 139 2.21 -1.05 10.26
CA PHE A 139 2.31 0.22 10.96
C PHE A 139 0.92 0.66 11.40
N LEU A 140 0.75 0.85 12.70
CA LEU A 140 -0.52 1.20 13.34
C LEU A 140 -0.38 2.46 14.18
N ASP A 141 -1.47 3.18 14.39
CA ASP A 141 -1.56 4.30 15.31
C ASP A 141 -1.77 3.87 16.76
N ARG A 142 -2.20 2.62 17.00
CA ARG A 142 -2.46 2.05 18.33
C ARG A 142 -2.09 0.58 18.38
N PRO A 143 -1.79 0.01 19.57
CA PRO A 143 -1.63 -1.43 19.73
C PRO A 143 -2.90 -2.18 19.31
N TRP A 144 -2.71 -3.36 18.74
CA TRP A 144 -3.79 -4.23 18.29
C TRP A 144 -3.82 -5.51 19.14
N ALA A 145 -4.66 -5.51 20.18
CA ALA A 145 -4.72 -6.60 21.16
C ALA A 145 -5.18 -7.92 20.55
N GLU A 146 -6.14 -7.87 19.61
CA GLU A 146 -6.72 -9.07 19.00
C GLU A 146 -5.78 -9.80 18.04
N LEU A 147 -4.66 -9.17 17.65
CA LEU A 147 -3.67 -9.82 16.82
C LEU A 147 -3.00 -11.00 17.51
N GLY A 148 -2.81 -10.89 18.85
CA GLY A 148 -2.17 -11.92 19.64
C GLY A 148 -0.71 -12.16 19.29
N ASP A 149 -0.12 -13.20 19.92
CA ASP A 149 1.30 -13.54 19.74
C ASP A 149 1.54 -14.50 18.55
N HIS A 150 0.49 -14.84 17.80
CA HIS A 150 0.53 -15.89 16.77
C HIS A 150 0.90 -15.40 15.36
N SER A 151 1.20 -14.12 15.22
CA SER A 151 1.47 -13.51 13.93
C SER A 151 2.97 -13.41 13.68
N ALA A 152 3.40 -13.81 12.48
CA ALA A 152 4.74 -13.54 11.98
C ALA A 152 4.95 -12.09 11.54
N VAL A 153 3.88 -11.27 11.59
CA VAL A 153 3.92 -9.85 11.21
C VAL A 153 4.62 -9.05 12.29
N GLN A 154 5.59 -8.24 11.88
CA GLN A 154 6.17 -7.24 12.77
C GLN A 154 5.23 -6.04 12.85
N VAL A 155 4.89 -5.62 14.07
CA VAL A 155 4.00 -4.47 14.30
C VAL A 155 4.80 -3.31 14.86
N THR A 156 4.68 -2.16 14.23
CA THR A 156 5.21 -0.90 14.73
C THR A 156 4.05 0.04 15.04
N VAL A 157 3.97 0.49 16.29
CA VAL A 157 2.98 1.48 16.70
C VAL A 157 3.62 2.86 16.60
N CYS A 158 3.02 3.71 15.76
CA CYS A 158 3.47 5.07 15.54
C CYS A 158 2.63 6.00 16.42
N ALA A 159 3.22 6.52 17.50
CA ALA A 159 2.58 7.56 18.32
C ALA A 159 2.59 8.91 17.59
N HIS A 160 1.48 9.64 17.67
CA HIS A 160 1.38 11.02 17.18
C HIS A 160 2.01 12.02 18.14
#